data_161d245a935bc5d6bdf299328f40f1e2
#
_entry.id   161d245a935bc5d6bdf299328f40f1e2
#
_cell.length_a   1.000
_cell.length_b   1.000
_cell.length_c   1.000
_cell.angle_alpha   90.00
_cell.angle_beta   90.00
_cell.angle_gamma   90.00
#
_symmetry.space_group_name_H-M   'P 1'
#
loop_
_entity.id
_entity.type
_entity.pdbx_description
1 polymer ?
#
loop_
_entity_poly.entity_id
_entity_poly.type
_entity_poly.pdbx_seq_one_letter_code
_entity_poly.pdbx_strand_id
1 'polypeptide(L)'
;RFDITNNTDGRNEGDIVYFGGTTSMTIGTIYNYSSSGEWEVTNANAAATCDSLLAVALGAASDTNGMLLRGMVTLDHDPGAVGDILYLSSASNGDATATIPTGDESIVRVIGYCLDASNGQIWFNPDNTFVEVNA
;
A
#
# COMPACT_ATOMS: atom_id res chain seq x y z
N ARG A 1 12.66 11.59 -12.21
CA ARG A 1 11.48 11.63 -13.08
C ARG A 1 10.71 10.32 -12.97
N PHE A 2 9.40 10.44 -12.77
CA PHE A 2 8.51 9.28 -12.73
C PHE A 2 7.53 9.39 -13.90
N ASP A 3 7.38 8.31 -14.63
CA ASP A 3 6.60 8.30 -15.87
C ASP A 3 6.05 6.90 -16.11
N ILE A 4 5.01 6.54 -15.40
CA ILE A 4 4.37 5.23 -15.54
C ILE A 4 3.22 5.32 -16.53
N THR A 5 3.32 4.54 -17.59
CA THR A 5 2.27 4.42 -18.60
C THR A 5 1.74 3.00 -18.74
N ASN A 6 2.28 2.08 -17.96
CA ASN A 6 2.01 0.65 -18.09
C ASN A 6 1.06 0.19 -16.98
N ASN A 7 0.10 -0.66 -17.33
CA ASN A 7 -0.92 -1.16 -16.42
C ASN A 7 -0.64 -2.57 -15.86
N THR A 8 0.60 -3.03 -16.00
CA THR A 8 1.00 -4.32 -15.40
C THR A 8 1.17 -4.16 -13.90
N ASP A 9 0.58 -5.06 -13.12
CA ASP A 9 0.69 -5.05 -11.65
C ASP A 9 2.15 -4.99 -11.22
N GLY A 10 2.46 -4.12 -10.27
CA GLY A 10 3.80 -3.94 -9.75
C GLY A 10 4.73 -3.09 -10.61
N ARG A 11 4.28 -2.60 -11.76
CA ARG A 11 5.05 -1.61 -12.52
C ARG A 11 5.30 -0.40 -11.64
N ASN A 12 6.54 0.07 -11.57
CA ASN A 12 6.90 1.07 -10.57
C ASN A 12 8.06 1.96 -11.01
N GLU A 13 8.12 3.13 -10.38
CA GLU A 13 9.24 4.04 -10.39
C GLU A 13 9.30 4.74 -9.03
N GLY A 14 10.41 4.60 -8.32
CA GLY A 14 10.55 5.23 -7.01
C GLY A 14 11.63 4.60 -6.14
N ASP A 15 11.46 4.73 -4.84
CA ASP A 15 12.40 4.27 -3.83
C ASP A 15 12.08 2.82 -3.45
N ILE A 16 13.02 1.93 -3.71
CA ILE A 16 12.85 0.49 -3.52
C ILE A 16 13.87 -0.01 -2.51
N VAL A 17 13.41 -0.88 -1.60
CA VAL A 17 14.27 -1.57 -0.63
C VAL A 17 14.15 -3.08 -0.80
N TYR A 18 15.19 -3.80 -0.39
CA TYR A 18 15.29 -5.25 -0.54
C TYR A 18 15.68 -5.88 0.80
N PHE A 19 14.69 -6.08 1.66
CA PHE A 19 14.92 -6.71 2.97
C PHE A 19 13.62 -7.33 3.51
N GLY A 20 13.73 -8.06 4.62
CA GLY A 20 12.60 -8.63 5.34
C GLY A 20 12.45 -10.14 5.19
N GLY A 21 13.09 -10.73 4.18
CA GLY A 21 13.07 -12.19 3.99
C GLY A 21 11.67 -12.75 3.75
N THR A 22 10.72 -11.93 3.36
CA THR A 22 9.32 -12.35 3.19
C THR A 22 9.10 -12.91 1.79
N THR A 23 8.38 -14.01 1.71
CA THR A 23 8.05 -14.68 0.46
C THR A 23 6.53 -14.88 0.35
N SER A 24 6.07 -15.36 -0.81
CA SER A 24 4.66 -15.63 -1.07
C SER A 24 3.76 -14.39 -0.96
N MET A 25 4.34 -13.22 -1.22
CA MET A 25 3.59 -11.97 -1.27
C MET A 25 2.85 -11.85 -2.60
N THR A 26 1.80 -11.04 -2.61
CA THR A 26 1.06 -10.71 -3.83
C THR A 26 1.57 -9.38 -4.39
N ILE A 27 2.03 -9.40 -5.64
CA ILE A 27 2.50 -8.20 -6.34
C ILE A 27 1.39 -7.15 -6.41
N GLY A 28 1.72 -5.89 -6.18
CA GLY A 28 0.75 -4.79 -6.28
C GLY A 28 -0.16 -4.63 -5.05
N THR A 29 0.16 -5.28 -3.94
CA THR A 29 -0.54 -5.10 -2.66
C THR A 29 0.35 -4.44 -1.61
N ILE A 30 -0.26 -3.87 -0.57
CA ILE A 30 0.41 -3.07 0.43
C ILE A 30 0.70 -3.91 1.68
N TYR A 31 1.94 -3.80 2.14
CA TYR A 31 2.44 -4.54 3.30
C TYR A 31 2.96 -3.60 4.37
N ASN A 32 2.91 -4.05 5.61
CA ASN A 32 3.42 -3.37 6.79
C ASN A 32 4.61 -4.15 7.35
N TYR A 33 5.69 -3.46 7.68
CA TYR A 33 6.86 -4.11 8.27
C TYR A 33 6.60 -4.38 9.75
N SER A 34 6.45 -5.65 10.09
CA SER A 34 6.05 -6.08 11.43
C SER A 34 7.18 -6.07 12.45
N SER A 35 6.83 -6.16 13.72
CA SER A 35 7.78 -6.26 14.82
C SER A 35 8.63 -7.54 14.80
N SER A 36 8.23 -8.54 14.02
CA SER A 36 9.01 -9.76 13.81
C SER A 36 10.03 -9.65 12.68
N GLY A 37 10.11 -8.49 12.02
CA GLY A 37 11.06 -8.27 10.93
C GLY A 37 10.62 -8.84 9.60
N GLU A 38 9.32 -9.00 9.41
CA GLU A 38 8.74 -9.51 8.18
C GLU A 38 7.67 -8.54 7.65
N TRP A 39 7.40 -8.60 6.34
CA TRP A 39 6.32 -7.86 5.74
C TRP A 39 5.02 -8.63 5.93
N GLU A 40 4.00 -7.98 6.47
CA GLU A 40 2.67 -8.55 6.64
C GLU A 40 1.64 -7.73 5.87
N VAL A 41 0.61 -8.40 5.35
CA VAL A 41 -0.43 -7.72 4.58
C VAL A 41 -1.20 -6.74 5.47
N THR A 42 -1.48 -5.55 4.93
CA THR A 42 -2.19 -4.50 5.68
C THR A 42 -3.68 -4.78 5.76
N ASN A 43 -4.28 -4.34 6.87
CA ASN A 43 -5.72 -4.16 6.97
C ASN A 43 -5.98 -3.05 8.00
N ALA A 44 -6.79 -2.07 7.62
CA ALA A 44 -7.04 -0.90 8.46
C ALA A 44 -7.91 -1.16 9.69
N ASN A 45 -8.41 -2.39 9.88
CA ASN A 45 -9.23 -2.71 11.04
C ASN A 45 -8.43 -2.85 12.34
N ALA A 46 -7.11 -2.84 12.29
CA ALA A 46 -6.26 -2.93 13.48
C ALA A 46 -4.94 -2.19 13.26
N ALA A 47 -4.47 -1.48 14.29
CA ALA A 47 -3.22 -0.72 14.23
C ALA A 47 -2.02 -1.60 13.94
N ALA A 48 -1.97 -2.81 14.49
CA ALA A 48 -0.82 -3.70 14.39
C ALA A 48 -0.39 -4.00 12.94
N THR A 49 -1.31 -3.93 11.98
CA THR A 49 -1.02 -4.20 10.56
C THR A 49 -0.84 -2.94 9.73
N CYS A 50 -0.84 -1.76 10.32
CA CYS A 50 -0.73 -0.50 9.55
C CYS A 50 0.01 0.64 10.25
N ASP A 51 0.63 0.39 11.39
CA ASP A 51 1.25 1.45 12.19
C ASP A 51 2.76 1.60 11.98
N SER A 52 3.36 0.83 11.10
CA SER A 52 4.80 0.84 10.87
C SER A 52 5.13 1.29 9.43
N LEU A 53 6.29 0.85 8.92
CA LEU A 53 6.74 1.13 7.57
C LEU A 53 5.84 0.41 6.56
N LEU A 54 5.25 1.17 5.65
CA LEU A 54 4.41 0.61 4.60
C LEU A 54 5.17 0.55 3.28
N ALA A 55 4.90 -0.47 2.48
CA ALA A 55 5.46 -0.61 1.15
C ALA A 55 4.53 -1.42 0.24
N VAL A 56 4.69 -1.24 -1.06
CA VAL A 56 3.98 -2.03 -2.07
C VAL A 56 4.90 -3.15 -2.54
N ALA A 57 4.42 -4.39 -2.53
CA ALA A 57 5.19 -5.53 -3.01
C ALA A 57 5.37 -5.47 -4.52
N LEU A 58 6.60 -5.62 -4.97
CA LEU A 58 6.97 -5.62 -6.39
C LEU A 58 7.14 -7.04 -6.95
N GLY A 59 6.79 -8.03 -6.17
CA GLY A 59 6.84 -9.44 -6.50
C GLY A 59 6.62 -10.29 -5.26
N ALA A 60 6.79 -11.60 -5.39
CA ALA A 60 6.52 -12.54 -4.30
C ALA A 60 7.56 -12.52 -3.18
N ALA A 61 8.78 -12.08 -3.46
CA ALA A 61 9.89 -12.12 -2.50
C ALA A 61 10.46 -10.72 -2.28
N SER A 62 10.44 -10.25 -1.03
CA SER A 62 10.91 -8.90 -0.68
C SER A 62 12.38 -8.67 -1.04
N ASP A 63 13.23 -9.66 -0.81
CA ASP A 63 14.69 -9.52 -0.99
C ASP A 63 15.12 -9.65 -2.46
N THR A 64 14.29 -10.25 -3.29
CA THR A 64 14.57 -10.45 -4.72
C THR A 64 13.86 -9.43 -5.60
N ASN A 65 12.57 -9.22 -5.35
CA ASN A 65 11.74 -8.35 -6.18
C ASN A 65 11.67 -6.90 -5.66
N GLY A 66 11.86 -6.72 -4.36
CA GLY A 66 11.85 -5.41 -3.74
C GLY A 66 10.49 -4.96 -3.23
N MET A 67 10.55 -3.93 -2.40
CA MET A 67 9.38 -3.26 -1.80
C MET A 67 9.47 -1.79 -2.12
N LEU A 68 8.43 -1.22 -2.72
CA LEU A 68 8.38 0.20 -3.02
C LEU A 68 7.94 0.98 -1.79
N LEU A 69 8.80 1.86 -1.30
CA LEU A 69 8.49 2.73 -0.16
C LEU A 69 7.77 4.01 -0.56
N ARG A 70 8.10 4.55 -1.73
CA ARG A 70 7.57 5.82 -2.21
C ARG A 70 7.76 5.92 -3.71
N GLY A 71 6.73 6.36 -4.41
CA GLY A 71 6.80 6.58 -5.85
C GLY A 71 5.51 6.22 -6.57
N MET A 72 5.62 6.07 -7.88
CA MET A 72 4.50 5.65 -8.72
C MET A 72 4.49 4.13 -8.82
N VAL A 73 3.31 3.55 -8.72
CA VAL A 73 3.16 2.09 -8.79
C VAL A 73 1.77 1.73 -9.31
N THR A 74 1.71 0.59 -10.01
CA THR A 74 0.45 -0.01 -10.45
C THR A 74 0.04 -1.09 -9.43
N LEU A 75 -1.08 -0.86 -8.75
CA LEU A 75 -1.66 -1.82 -7.82
C LEU A 75 -2.37 -2.95 -8.58
N ASP A 76 -2.65 -4.05 -7.88
CA ASP A 76 -3.39 -5.17 -8.46
C ASP A 76 -4.92 -4.97 -8.41
N HIS A 77 -5.38 -3.76 -8.05
CA HIS A 77 -6.80 -3.42 -7.89
C HIS A 77 -7.03 -1.95 -8.19
N ASP A 78 -8.28 -1.57 -8.42
CA ASP A 78 -8.71 -0.18 -8.64
C ASP A 78 -9.10 0.44 -7.29
N PRO A 79 -8.32 1.41 -6.78
CA PRO A 79 -8.58 1.94 -5.43
C PRO A 79 -9.66 3.01 -5.36
N GLY A 80 -9.98 3.67 -6.47
CA GLY A 80 -10.93 4.78 -6.50
C GLY A 80 -10.89 5.53 -7.82
N ALA A 81 -11.35 6.77 -7.83
CA ALA A 81 -11.36 7.64 -9.00
C ALA A 81 -10.09 8.50 -9.07
N VAL A 82 -9.75 8.98 -10.26
CA VAL A 82 -8.60 9.87 -10.48
C VAL A 82 -8.65 11.06 -9.52
N GLY A 83 -7.53 11.32 -8.85
CA GLY A 83 -7.39 12.43 -7.90
C GLY A 83 -7.85 12.11 -6.48
N ASP A 84 -8.46 10.96 -6.24
CA ASP A 84 -8.89 10.58 -4.89
C ASP A 84 -7.72 10.40 -3.94
N ILE A 85 -7.90 10.86 -2.70
CA ILE A 85 -7.02 10.54 -1.58
C ILE A 85 -7.24 9.07 -1.26
N LEU A 86 -6.14 8.34 -1.03
CA LEU A 86 -6.20 6.91 -0.76
C LEU A 86 -5.80 6.58 0.67
N TYR A 87 -6.50 5.61 1.24
CA TYR A 87 -6.31 5.08 2.59
C TYR A 87 -6.08 3.58 2.51
N LEU A 88 -5.63 2.96 3.60
CA LEU A 88 -5.64 1.50 3.69
C LEU A 88 -7.07 1.00 3.85
N SER A 89 -7.38 -0.11 3.20
CA SER A 89 -8.70 -0.72 3.27
C SER A 89 -8.89 -1.53 4.57
N SER A 90 -10.08 -1.43 5.16
CA SER A 90 -10.51 -2.33 6.23
C SER A 90 -11.35 -3.51 5.68
N ALA A 91 -11.75 -3.45 4.42
CA ALA A 91 -12.58 -4.47 3.78
C ALA A 91 -11.77 -5.53 3.04
N SER A 92 -10.65 -5.14 2.43
CA SER A 92 -9.83 -6.02 1.60
C SER A 92 -8.35 -5.93 1.99
N ASN A 93 -7.75 -7.05 2.34
CA ASN A 93 -6.36 -7.11 2.77
C ASN A 93 -5.42 -6.59 1.67
N GLY A 94 -4.51 -5.71 2.06
CA GLY A 94 -3.47 -5.19 1.17
C GLY A 94 -3.92 -4.16 0.16
N ASP A 95 -5.19 -3.76 0.18
CA ASP A 95 -5.74 -2.81 -0.78
C ASP A 95 -5.65 -1.37 -0.29
N ALA A 96 -5.53 -0.47 -1.26
CA ALA A 96 -5.81 0.95 -1.09
C ALA A 96 -7.28 1.20 -1.42
N THR A 97 -7.86 2.24 -0.83
CA THR A 97 -9.25 2.61 -1.07
C THR A 97 -9.46 4.11 -0.88
N ALA A 98 -10.39 4.67 -1.64
CA ALA A 98 -10.87 6.04 -1.42
C ALA A 98 -11.88 6.12 -0.26
N THR A 99 -12.35 4.99 0.25
CA THR A 99 -13.31 4.93 1.35
C THR A 99 -12.59 4.98 2.69
N ILE A 100 -12.91 6.00 3.49
CA ILE A 100 -12.32 6.16 4.83
C ILE A 100 -12.86 5.06 5.75
N PRO A 101 -12.00 4.28 6.43
CA PRO A 101 -12.46 3.33 7.43
C PRO A 101 -13.21 4.02 8.57
N THR A 102 -14.32 3.44 9.02
CA THR A 102 -15.19 4.04 10.04
C THR A 102 -15.44 3.15 11.25
N GLY A 103 -15.00 1.89 11.20
CA GLY A 103 -15.16 0.96 12.33
C GLY A 103 -14.33 1.38 13.55
N ASP A 104 -14.79 1.01 14.73
CA ASP A 104 -14.05 1.27 15.97
C ASP A 104 -12.66 0.64 15.90
N GLU A 105 -11.66 1.39 16.36
CA GLU A 105 -10.24 1.01 16.32
C GLU A 105 -9.63 0.90 14.91
N SER A 106 -10.39 1.23 13.86
CA SER A 106 -9.84 1.30 12.50
C SER A 106 -8.83 2.43 12.37
N ILE A 107 -7.85 2.25 11.50
CA ILE A 107 -6.78 3.22 11.26
C ILE A 107 -7.08 4.00 9.98
N VAL A 108 -7.07 5.32 10.09
CA VAL A 108 -7.15 6.22 8.95
C VAL A 108 -5.76 6.76 8.68
N ARG A 109 -5.13 6.28 7.64
CA ARG A 109 -3.78 6.67 7.23
C ARG A 109 -3.78 6.96 5.74
N VAL A 110 -3.42 8.18 5.35
CA VAL A 110 -3.28 8.55 3.94
C VAL A 110 -2.05 7.85 3.40
N ILE A 111 -2.21 7.13 2.30
CA ILE A 111 -1.10 6.39 1.68
C ILE A 111 -0.76 6.89 0.29
N GLY A 112 -1.54 7.78 -0.28
CA GLY A 112 -1.27 8.33 -1.59
C GLY A 112 -2.50 8.86 -2.31
N TYR A 113 -2.38 8.90 -3.62
CA TYR A 113 -3.42 9.47 -4.50
C TYR A 113 -3.60 8.61 -5.74
N CYS A 114 -4.83 8.50 -6.21
CA CYS A 114 -5.15 7.75 -7.43
C CYS A 114 -4.78 8.57 -8.67
N LEU A 115 -3.96 7.99 -9.55
CA LEU A 115 -3.55 8.62 -10.80
C LEU A 115 -4.34 8.10 -11.99
N ASP A 116 -4.66 6.81 -12.01
CA ASP A 116 -5.44 6.18 -13.08
C ASP A 116 -6.27 5.04 -12.49
N ALA A 117 -7.56 5.28 -12.33
CA ALA A 117 -8.48 4.32 -11.70
C ALA A 117 -8.56 3.01 -12.48
N SER A 118 -8.60 3.09 -13.81
CA SER A 118 -8.81 1.91 -14.65
C SER A 118 -7.68 0.88 -14.55
N ASN A 119 -6.46 1.36 -14.22
CA ASN A 119 -5.26 0.53 -14.20
C ASN A 119 -4.65 0.39 -12.79
N GLY A 120 -5.24 1.02 -11.78
CA GLY A 120 -4.73 0.96 -10.42
C GLY A 120 -3.42 1.71 -10.21
N GLN A 121 -3.11 2.70 -11.04
CA GLN A 121 -1.88 3.49 -10.93
C GLN A 121 -2.05 4.57 -9.87
N ILE A 122 -1.12 4.62 -8.92
CA ILE A 122 -1.17 5.56 -7.80
C ILE A 122 0.18 6.24 -7.57
N TRP A 123 0.12 7.41 -6.92
CA TRP A 123 1.27 7.98 -6.22
C TRP A 123 1.22 7.43 -4.80
N PHE A 124 2.21 6.61 -4.45
CA PHE A 124 2.31 5.99 -3.12
C PHE A 124 3.30 6.79 -2.29
N ASN A 125 2.81 7.37 -1.19
CA ASN A 125 3.63 8.15 -0.26
C ASN A 125 2.94 8.15 1.12
N PRO A 126 3.07 7.06 1.89
CA PRO A 126 2.38 6.94 3.17
C PRO A 126 2.74 8.06 4.14
N ASP A 127 1.73 8.63 4.77
CA ASP A 127 1.91 9.58 5.86
C ASP A 127 2.44 8.81 7.08
N ASN A 128 3.34 9.43 7.82
CA ASN A 128 3.84 8.88 9.08
C ASN A 128 2.84 9.08 10.23
N THR A 129 1.86 9.95 10.03
CA THR A 129 0.81 10.24 11.00
C THR A 129 -0.47 9.52 10.59
N PHE A 130 -1.17 8.97 11.57
CA PHE A 130 -2.46 8.35 11.36
C PHE A 130 -3.35 8.56 12.58
N VAL A 131 -4.65 8.33 12.41
CA VAL A 131 -5.62 8.39 13.51
C VAL A 131 -6.32 7.04 13.66
N GLU A 132 -6.69 6.73 14.88
CA GLU A 132 -7.53 5.58 15.20
C GLU A 132 -8.97 6.04 15.40
N VAL A 133 -9.91 5.37 14.76
CA VAL A 133 -11.32 5.71 14.88
C VAL A 133 -11.83 5.27 16.25
N ASN A 134 -12.48 6.18 16.94
CA ASN A 134 -13.14 5.91 18.20
C ASN A 134 -14.65 6.04 17.98
N ALA A 135 -15.26 4.94 17.63
CA ALA A 135 -16.68 4.90 17.25
C ALA A 135 -17.55 4.14 18.28
#